data_27cd45f27285080e4268867da899e128
#
_entry.id   27cd45f27285080e4268867da899e128
#
_cell.length_a   1.000
_cell.length_b   1.000
_cell.length_c   1.000
_cell.angle_alpha   90.00
_cell.angle_beta   90.00
_cell.angle_gamma   90.00
#
_symmetry.space_group_name_H-M   'P 1'
#
loop_
_entity.id
_entity.type
_entity.pdbx_description
1 polymer ?
#
loop_
_entity_poly.entity_id
_entity_poly.type
_entity_poly.pdbx_seq_one_letter_code
_entity_poly.pdbx_strand_id
1 'polypeptide(L)'
;MFKQSDILDEKKSKLLREKSKKITFPLSEDDKLLINDMIMYLRLSQDEEYANKNDIRAGMGLAAVQLGVLKRFFVISYKKDDGTFEEYRVINPEIISNSEELIYVEEGEGCLSVNRYVEGIVPRYARVTVEYQDEFGNQKSVRVREEIAVAFQHEIDHLNGIMFIDKIDPKDPFKNQDNMRAI
;
A
#
# COMPACT_ATOMS: atom_id res chain seq x y z
N MET A 1 -17.68 2.91 8.37
CA MET A 1 -16.21 3.17 8.35
C MET A 1 -15.56 2.28 9.41
N PHE A 2 -14.50 1.58 9.09
CA PHE A 2 -13.72 0.72 10.00
C PHE A 2 -12.76 1.55 10.88
N LYS A 3 -12.15 0.91 11.89
CA LYS A 3 -11.22 1.52 12.85
C LYS A 3 -9.81 0.95 12.64
N GLN A 4 -8.79 1.59 13.22
CA GLN A 4 -7.42 1.07 13.26
C GLN A 4 -7.37 -0.38 13.80
N SER A 5 -8.20 -0.70 14.78
CA SER A 5 -8.29 -2.06 15.37
C SER A 5 -8.79 -3.14 14.41
N ASP A 6 -9.45 -2.76 13.32
CA ASP A 6 -9.99 -3.69 12.33
C ASP A 6 -8.94 -4.06 11.27
N ILE A 7 -7.81 -3.32 11.24
CA ILE A 7 -6.66 -3.65 10.38
C ILE A 7 -5.91 -4.84 10.99
N LEU A 8 -5.74 -5.88 10.19
CA LEU A 8 -5.09 -7.12 10.62
C LEU A 8 -3.62 -6.88 11.00
N ASP A 9 -3.22 -7.45 12.12
CA ASP A 9 -1.83 -7.43 12.61
C ASP A 9 -1.04 -8.62 12.08
N GLU A 10 0.21 -8.39 11.64
CA GLU A 10 1.08 -9.37 10.97
C GLU A 10 1.40 -10.60 11.84
N LYS A 11 1.40 -10.43 13.17
CA LYS A 11 1.66 -11.52 14.12
C LYS A 11 0.42 -12.34 14.45
N LYS A 12 -0.78 -11.76 14.23
CA LYS A 12 -2.04 -12.36 14.65
C LYS A 12 -2.81 -13.00 13.50
N SER A 13 -2.60 -12.54 12.25
CA SER A 13 -3.37 -13.01 11.11
C SER A 13 -2.49 -13.62 10.03
N LYS A 14 -2.73 -14.90 9.73
CA LYS A 14 -2.13 -15.58 8.59
C LYS A 14 -2.70 -15.12 7.25
N LEU A 15 -3.86 -14.46 7.26
CA LEU A 15 -4.55 -14.00 6.05
C LEU A 15 -3.70 -13.03 5.23
N LEU A 16 -2.86 -12.22 5.91
CA LEU A 16 -1.90 -11.31 5.27
C LEU A 16 -0.84 -12.03 4.40
N ARG A 17 -0.74 -13.35 4.53
CA ARG A 17 0.17 -14.19 3.74
C ARG A 17 -0.53 -14.90 2.58
N GLU A 18 -1.84 -14.69 2.43
CA GLU A 18 -2.62 -15.29 1.38
C GLU A 18 -2.63 -14.40 0.13
N LYS A 19 -2.61 -15.06 -1.04
CA LYS A 19 -2.72 -14.35 -2.32
C LYS A 19 -4.16 -13.94 -2.59
N SER A 20 -4.38 -12.64 -2.80
CA SER A 20 -5.69 -12.08 -3.14
C SER A 20 -6.16 -12.51 -4.52
N LYS A 21 -7.46 -12.77 -4.65
CA LYS A 21 -8.10 -13.24 -5.89
C LYS A 21 -8.55 -12.07 -6.75
N LYS A 22 -8.40 -12.21 -8.07
CA LYS A 22 -8.94 -11.24 -9.03
C LYS A 22 -10.45 -11.07 -8.83
N ILE A 23 -10.92 -9.85 -9.00
CA ILE A 23 -12.34 -9.47 -8.93
C ILE A 23 -12.91 -9.48 -10.34
N THR A 24 -14.17 -9.92 -10.45
CA THR A 24 -14.98 -9.78 -11.64
C THR A 24 -15.86 -8.54 -11.53
N PHE A 25 -16.20 -7.93 -12.66
CA PHE A 25 -17.09 -6.77 -12.72
C PHE A 25 -18.51 -7.16 -13.14
N PRO A 26 -19.53 -6.38 -12.73
CA PRO A 26 -19.43 -5.16 -11.92
C PRO A 26 -19.03 -5.45 -10.46
N LEU A 27 -18.43 -4.45 -9.79
CA LEU A 27 -18.15 -4.54 -8.36
C LEU A 27 -19.47 -4.67 -7.57
N SER A 28 -19.43 -5.47 -6.50
CA SER A 28 -20.54 -5.52 -5.53
C SER A 28 -20.67 -4.17 -4.79
N GLU A 29 -21.85 -3.89 -4.24
CA GLU A 29 -22.05 -2.69 -3.43
C GLU A 29 -21.15 -2.70 -2.19
N ASP A 30 -20.92 -3.86 -1.59
CA ASP A 30 -20.01 -4.00 -0.44
C ASP A 30 -18.56 -3.64 -0.83
N ASP A 31 -18.09 -4.02 -2.03
CA ASP A 31 -16.76 -3.67 -2.51
C ASP A 31 -16.62 -2.17 -2.74
N LYS A 32 -17.64 -1.53 -3.32
CA LYS A 32 -17.66 -0.09 -3.54
C LYS A 32 -17.64 0.69 -2.22
N LEU A 33 -18.44 0.24 -1.25
CA LEU A 33 -18.47 0.83 0.09
C LEU A 33 -17.12 0.68 0.79
N LEU A 34 -16.51 -0.51 0.72
CA LEU A 34 -15.21 -0.76 1.33
C LEU A 34 -14.12 0.12 0.71
N ILE A 35 -14.05 0.23 -0.63
CA ILE A 35 -13.10 1.10 -1.33
C ILE A 35 -13.24 2.56 -0.86
N ASN A 36 -14.47 3.06 -0.76
CA ASN A 36 -14.71 4.43 -0.30
C ASN A 36 -14.32 4.62 1.18
N ASP A 37 -14.64 3.66 2.03
CA ASP A 37 -14.25 3.68 3.45
C ASP A 37 -12.73 3.65 3.61
N MET A 38 -12.00 2.89 2.78
CA MET A 38 -10.55 2.84 2.78
C MET A 38 -9.93 4.18 2.39
N ILE A 39 -10.43 4.83 1.34
CA ILE A 39 -9.99 6.18 0.95
C ILE A 39 -10.25 7.19 2.08
N MET A 40 -11.46 7.17 2.65
CA MET A 40 -11.80 8.08 3.75
C MET A 40 -10.89 7.86 4.97
N TYR A 41 -10.63 6.61 5.32
CA TYR A 41 -9.70 6.28 6.41
C TYR A 41 -8.30 6.87 6.17
N LEU A 42 -7.73 6.68 4.96
CA LEU A 42 -6.40 7.21 4.62
C LEU A 42 -6.37 8.75 4.69
N ARG A 43 -7.39 9.43 4.17
CA ARG A 43 -7.51 10.90 4.28
C ARG A 43 -7.50 11.35 5.74
N LEU A 44 -8.34 10.74 6.58
CA LEU A 44 -8.44 11.07 7.99
C LEU A 44 -7.17 10.72 8.77
N SER A 45 -6.45 9.67 8.38
CA SER A 45 -5.20 9.29 9.01
C SER A 45 -4.06 10.29 8.76
N GLN A 46 -4.17 11.12 7.71
CA GLN A 46 -3.22 12.17 7.34
C GLN A 46 -3.65 13.56 7.86
N ASP A 47 -4.76 13.64 8.60
CA ASP A 47 -5.16 14.80 9.38
C ASP A 47 -4.63 14.63 10.81
N GLU A 48 -3.64 15.42 11.19
CA GLU A 48 -2.92 15.28 12.46
C GLU A 48 -3.85 15.40 13.67
N GLU A 49 -4.79 16.35 13.66
CA GLU A 49 -5.71 16.54 14.77
C GLU A 49 -6.67 15.34 14.90
N TYR A 50 -7.22 14.90 13.77
CA TYR A 50 -8.11 13.73 13.74
C TYR A 50 -7.39 12.45 14.13
N ALA A 51 -6.19 12.21 13.58
CA ALA A 51 -5.39 11.03 13.84
C ALA A 51 -5.02 10.92 15.32
N ASN A 52 -4.53 12.00 15.93
CA ASN A 52 -4.18 12.03 17.35
C ASN A 52 -5.40 11.79 18.25
N LYS A 53 -6.53 12.41 17.94
CA LYS A 53 -7.77 12.27 18.72
C LYS A 53 -8.34 10.86 18.69
N ASN A 54 -8.13 10.12 17.59
CA ASN A 54 -8.72 8.80 17.36
C ASN A 54 -7.71 7.65 17.45
N ASP A 55 -6.46 7.94 17.84
CA ASP A 55 -5.36 6.97 17.91
C ASP A 55 -5.19 6.18 16.60
N ILE A 56 -5.11 6.92 15.48
CA ILE A 56 -4.96 6.38 14.14
C ILE A 56 -3.55 6.69 13.64
N ARG A 57 -2.88 5.70 13.09
CA ARG A 57 -1.58 5.90 12.42
C ARG A 57 -1.79 6.41 11.00
N ALA A 58 -0.98 7.39 10.60
CA ALA A 58 -0.97 7.87 9.22
C ALA A 58 -0.58 6.76 8.25
N GLY A 59 -1.28 6.69 7.13
CA GLY A 59 -1.02 5.77 6.04
C GLY A 59 -1.28 6.41 4.69
N MET A 60 -0.53 5.99 3.67
CA MET A 60 -0.71 6.43 2.29
C MET A 60 -1.47 5.39 1.47
N GLY A 61 -1.32 4.11 1.78
CA GLY A 61 -1.93 2.98 1.07
C GLY A 61 -2.60 1.98 2.00
N LEU A 62 -3.54 1.22 1.46
CA LEU A 62 -4.23 0.16 2.16
C LEU A 62 -4.76 -0.88 1.17
N ALA A 63 -4.40 -2.15 1.37
CA ALA A 63 -4.90 -3.27 0.58
C ALA A 63 -6.09 -3.95 1.28
N ALA A 64 -7.03 -4.48 0.48
CA ALA A 64 -8.24 -5.14 0.99
C ALA A 64 -7.93 -6.29 1.96
N VAL A 65 -6.85 -7.04 1.74
CA VAL A 65 -6.43 -8.14 2.61
C VAL A 65 -6.09 -7.68 4.02
N GLN A 66 -5.65 -6.44 4.21
CA GLN A 66 -5.40 -5.87 5.54
C GLN A 66 -6.69 -5.68 6.36
N LEU A 67 -7.84 -5.68 5.70
CA LEU A 67 -9.18 -5.67 6.30
C LEU A 67 -9.86 -7.04 6.24
N GLY A 68 -9.11 -8.10 6.00
CA GLY A 68 -9.63 -9.47 5.97
C GLY A 68 -10.31 -9.88 4.67
N VAL A 69 -10.24 -9.06 3.63
CA VAL A 69 -10.90 -9.30 2.34
C VAL A 69 -9.88 -9.76 1.30
N LEU A 70 -9.91 -11.04 0.92
CA LEU A 70 -8.98 -11.65 -0.06
C LEU A 70 -9.35 -11.32 -1.52
N LYS A 71 -9.63 -10.05 -1.78
CA LYS A 71 -9.90 -9.51 -3.12
C LYS A 71 -8.73 -8.65 -3.58
N ARG A 72 -8.44 -8.70 -4.90
CA ARG A 72 -7.25 -8.09 -5.46
C ARG A 72 -7.48 -6.61 -5.77
N PHE A 73 -7.53 -5.78 -4.72
CA PHE A 73 -7.55 -4.32 -4.84
C PHE A 73 -6.88 -3.65 -3.65
N PHE A 74 -6.42 -2.44 -3.90
CA PHE A 74 -5.93 -1.52 -2.89
C PHE A 74 -6.32 -0.09 -3.24
N VAL A 75 -6.16 0.80 -2.30
CA VAL A 75 -6.32 2.23 -2.50
C VAL A 75 -5.06 2.98 -2.05
N ILE A 76 -4.82 4.12 -2.67
CA ILE A 76 -3.82 5.09 -2.22
C ILE A 76 -4.52 6.44 -2.10
N SER A 77 -4.18 7.19 -1.05
CA SER A 77 -4.55 8.58 -0.87
C SER A 77 -3.31 9.30 -0.33
N TYR A 78 -2.74 10.17 -1.14
CA TYR A 78 -1.53 10.92 -0.83
C TYR A 78 -1.86 12.41 -0.72
N LYS A 79 -1.63 12.99 0.47
CA LYS A 79 -1.83 14.41 0.72
C LYS A 79 -0.66 15.20 0.16
N LYS A 80 -0.94 16.12 -0.77
CA LYS A 80 0.05 17.03 -1.34
C LYS A 80 0.30 18.24 -0.44
N ASP A 81 1.38 18.96 -0.71
CA ASP A 81 1.77 20.16 0.03
C ASP A 81 0.69 21.27 -0.03
N ASP A 82 -0.09 21.32 -1.11
CA ASP A 82 -1.20 22.26 -1.28
C ASP A 82 -2.48 21.83 -0.52
N GLY A 83 -2.43 20.71 0.21
CA GLY A 83 -3.53 20.15 0.97
C GLY A 83 -4.53 19.33 0.15
N THR A 84 -4.34 19.23 -1.16
CA THR A 84 -5.16 18.33 -2.01
C THR A 84 -4.69 16.88 -1.89
N PHE A 85 -5.53 15.95 -2.32
CA PHE A 85 -5.20 14.54 -2.31
C PHE A 85 -5.05 14.00 -3.74
N GLU A 86 -4.01 13.21 -3.94
CA GLU A 86 -3.86 12.36 -5.11
C GLU A 86 -4.30 10.95 -4.74
N GLU A 87 -5.28 10.40 -5.46
CA GLU A 87 -5.94 9.15 -5.07
C GLU A 87 -6.00 8.15 -6.19
N TYR A 88 -5.84 6.89 -5.80
CA TYR A 88 -5.94 5.76 -6.70
C TYR A 88 -6.83 4.67 -6.09
N ARG A 89 -7.77 4.17 -6.90
CA ARG A 89 -8.57 2.97 -6.65
C ARG A 89 -8.12 1.92 -7.64
N VAL A 90 -7.35 0.97 -7.19
CA VAL A 90 -6.55 0.08 -8.05
C VAL A 90 -7.07 -1.34 -7.90
N ILE A 91 -7.75 -1.84 -8.94
CA ILE A 91 -8.37 -3.15 -8.93
C ILE A 91 -7.67 -4.05 -9.95
N ASN A 92 -7.37 -5.30 -9.56
CA ASN A 92 -6.65 -6.28 -10.37
C ASN A 92 -5.30 -5.77 -10.92
N PRO A 93 -4.45 -5.11 -10.12
CA PRO A 93 -3.21 -4.52 -10.61
C PRO A 93 -2.20 -5.56 -11.08
N GLU A 94 -1.39 -5.13 -12.09
CA GLU A 94 -0.22 -5.85 -12.58
C GLU A 94 0.88 -4.85 -12.93
N ILE A 95 2.10 -5.05 -12.40
CA ILE A 95 3.27 -4.26 -12.80
C ILE A 95 3.74 -4.79 -14.15
N ILE A 96 3.67 -3.96 -15.18
CA ILE A 96 4.05 -4.34 -16.55
C ILE A 96 5.45 -3.87 -16.95
N SER A 97 5.99 -2.87 -16.25
CA SER A 97 7.38 -2.43 -16.43
C SER A 97 7.89 -1.69 -15.19
N ASN A 98 9.20 -1.66 -15.04
CA ASN A 98 9.90 -0.99 -13.95
C ASN A 98 11.20 -0.36 -14.42
N SER A 99 11.74 0.58 -13.64
CA SER A 99 13.07 1.14 -13.84
C SER A 99 14.17 0.14 -13.46
N GLU A 100 15.38 0.35 -13.97
CA GLU A 100 16.59 -0.30 -13.44
C GLU A 100 17.02 0.33 -12.11
N GLU A 101 16.79 1.64 -11.97
CA GLU A 101 17.08 2.38 -10.75
C GLU A 101 16.26 1.84 -9.57
N LEU A 102 16.96 1.56 -8.47
CA LEU A 102 16.36 1.22 -7.20
C LEU A 102 16.44 2.38 -6.23
N ILE A 103 15.42 2.48 -5.40
CA ILE A 103 15.31 3.45 -4.30
C ILE A 103 14.94 2.72 -3.01
N TYR A 104 15.10 3.41 -1.90
CA TYR A 104 14.59 2.98 -0.60
C TYR A 104 14.15 4.20 0.22
N VAL A 105 13.21 4.02 1.12
CA VAL A 105 12.81 5.05 2.08
C VAL A 105 13.87 5.12 3.17
N GLU A 106 14.49 6.29 3.37
CA GLU A 106 15.63 6.44 4.28
C GLU A 106 15.25 6.11 5.73
N GLU A 107 14.07 6.49 6.15
CA GLU A 107 13.52 6.23 7.49
C GLU A 107 12.95 4.80 7.64
N GLY A 108 13.02 3.98 6.59
CA GLY A 108 12.39 2.67 6.51
C GLY A 108 10.93 2.73 6.08
N GLU A 109 10.40 1.59 5.60
CA GLU A 109 8.97 1.49 5.27
C GLU A 109 8.13 1.25 6.53
N GLY A 110 6.97 1.91 6.59
CA GLY A 110 5.91 1.65 7.54
C GLY A 110 4.77 0.81 6.94
N CYS A 111 4.05 0.09 7.77
CA CYS A 111 2.83 -0.62 7.38
C CYS A 111 1.79 -0.55 8.49
N LEU A 112 0.51 -0.31 8.12
CA LEU A 112 -0.59 -0.28 9.09
C LEU A 112 -0.83 -1.64 9.77
N SER A 113 -0.38 -2.74 9.14
CA SER A 113 -0.45 -4.10 9.68
C SER A 113 0.76 -4.51 10.52
N VAL A 114 1.79 -3.65 10.66
CA VAL A 114 3.00 -3.92 11.45
C VAL A 114 3.09 -2.92 12.60
N ASN A 115 2.79 -3.41 13.82
CA ASN A 115 2.70 -2.58 15.04
C ASN A 115 4.02 -2.56 15.82
N ARG A 116 5.16 -2.49 15.12
CA ARG A 116 6.50 -2.43 15.72
C ARG A 116 7.46 -1.73 14.79
N TYR A 117 8.52 -1.21 15.34
CA TYR A 117 9.66 -0.76 14.55
C TYR A 117 10.35 -1.97 13.89
N VAL A 118 10.74 -1.79 12.64
CA VAL A 118 11.53 -2.77 11.88
C VAL A 118 12.70 -2.02 11.25
N GLU A 119 13.90 -2.38 11.66
CA GLU A 119 15.13 -1.79 11.15
C GLU A 119 15.47 -2.38 9.79
N GLY A 120 15.88 -1.53 8.85
CA GLY A 120 16.37 -1.93 7.54
C GLY A 120 15.68 -1.20 6.40
N ILE A 121 16.22 -1.42 5.20
CA ILE A 121 15.74 -0.83 3.96
C ILE A 121 15.06 -1.86 3.08
N VAL A 122 14.10 -1.41 2.30
CA VAL A 122 13.39 -2.23 1.32
C VAL A 122 13.73 -1.73 -0.08
N PRO A 123 14.44 -2.51 -0.90
CA PRO A 123 14.70 -2.15 -2.29
C PRO A 123 13.39 -2.05 -3.08
N ARG A 124 13.19 -0.90 -3.73
CA ARG A 124 12.03 -0.61 -4.57
C ARG A 124 12.48 -0.06 -5.92
N TYR A 125 11.74 -0.34 -6.97
CA TYR A 125 11.94 0.32 -8.24
C TYR A 125 11.53 1.80 -8.12
N ALA A 126 12.39 2.71 -8.59
CA ALA A 126 12.12 4.16 -8.54
C ALA A 126 10.89 4.56 -9.39
N ARG A 127 10.58 3.77 -10.41
CA ARG A 127 9.43 3.96 -11.31
C ARG A 127 8.84 2.61 -11.67
N VAL A 128 7.51 2.53 -11.64
CA VAL A 128 6.77 1.37 -12.15
C VAL A 128 5.62 1.83 -13.04
N THR A 129 5.30 1.02 -14.05
CA THR A 129 4.07 1.16 -14.82
C THR A 129 3.14 0.04 -14.41
N VAL A 130 1.93 0.38 -14.00
CA VAL A 130 0.92 -0.55 -13.50
C VAL A 130 -0.31 -0.48 -14.40
N GLU A 131 -0.72 -1.64 -14.92
CA GLU A 131 -2.05 -1.82 -15.51
C GLU A 131 -3.02 -2.28 -14.44
N TYR A 132 -4.23 -1.74 -14.46
CA TYR A 132 -5.27 -2.05 -13.49
C TYR A 132 -6.65 -1.72 -14.04
N GLN A 133 -7.69 -2.06 -13.31
CA GLN A 133 -9.05 -1.64 -13.62
C GLN A 133 -9.51 -0.60 -12.59
N ASP A 134 -10.23 0.43 -13.07
CA ASP A 134 -10.91 1.37 -12.17
C ASP A 134 -12.17 0.74 -11.55
N GLU A 135 -12.87 1.48 -10.70
CA GLU A 135 -14.08 1.03 -10.01
C GLU A 135 -15.26 0.71 -10.95
N PHE A 136 -15.17 1.12 -12.22
CA PHE A 136 -16.15 0.83 -13.26
C PHE A 136 -15.74 -0.34 -14.17
N GLY A 137 -14.55 -0.92 -13.95
CA GLY A 137 -14.01 -2.00 -14.77
C GLY A 137 -13.22 -1.55 -16.01
N ASN A 138 -13.04 -0.24 -16.20
CA ASN A 138 -12.26 0.27 -17.32
C ASN A 138 -10.77 -0.01 -17.10
N GLN A 139 -10.10 -0.48 -18.15
CA GLN A 139 -8.65 -0.66 -18.13
C GLN A 139 -7.95 0.70 -18.05
N LYS A 140 -7.00 0.79 -17.15
CA LYS A 140 -6.15 1.96 -16.91
C LYS A 140 -4.69 1.53 -16.89
N SER A 141 -3.83 2.46 -17.25
CA SER A 141 -2.39 2.34 -17.09
C SER A 141 -1.86 3.60 -16.43
N VAL A 142 -1.02 3.45 -15.44
CA VAL A 142 -0.39 4.57 -14.75
C VAL A 142 1.09 4.31 -14.58
N ARG A 143 1.90 5.34 -14.80
CA ARG A 143 3.33 5.33 -14.48
C ARG A 143 3.57 6.21 -13.27
N VAL A 144 3.97 5.59 -12.17
CA VAL A 144 4.24 6.24 -10.88
C VAL A 144 5.73 6.22 -10.56
N ARG A 145 6.16 7.15 -9.71
CA ARG A 145 7.56 7.32 -9.30
C ARG A 145 7.66 7.65 -7.82
N GLU A 146 8.87 7.53 -7.28
CA GLU A 146 9.25 7.92 -5.92
C GLU A 146 8.30 7.29 -4.87
N GLU A 147 7.85 8.04 -3.89
CA GLU A 147 6.99 7.58 -2.78
C GLU A 147 5.71 6.88 -3.28
N ILE A 148 5.10 7.41 -4.36
CA ILE A 148 3.92 6.77 -4.95
C ILE A 148 4.28 5.40 -5.56
N ALA A 149 5.46 5.27 -6.19
CA ALA A 149 5.91 3.97 -6.71
C ALA A 149 6.21 2.98 -5.58
N VAL A 150 6.78 3.45 -4.46
CA VAL A 150 6.97 2.62 -3.26
C VAL A 150 5.62 2.13 -2.75
N ALA A 151 4.63 3.03 -2.58
CA ALA A 151 3.30 2.68 -2.10
C ALA A 151 2.61 1.66 -3.02
N PHE A 152 2.64 1.85 -4.34
CA PHE A 152 2.07 0.88 -5.28
C PHE A 152 2.71 -0.50 -5.15
N GLN A 153 4.04 -0.58 -5.04
CA GLN A 153 4.75 -1.85 -4.87
C GLN A 153 4.43 -2.49 -3.53
N HIS A 154 4.33 -1.71 -2.45
CA HIS A 154 3.97 -2.17 -1.11
C HIS A 154 2.57 -2.79 -1.11
N GLU A 155 1.58 -2.12 -1.70
CA GLU A 155 0.20 -2.62 -1.74
C GLU A 155 0.05 -3.84 -2.67
N ILE A 156 0.77 -3.88 -3.81
CA ILE A 156 0.81 -5.07 -4.68
C ILE A 156 1.45 -6.26 -3.97
N ASP A 157 2.49 -6.04 -3.16
CA ASP A 157 3.07 -7.08 -2.32
C ASP A 157 2.03 -7.67 -1.37
N HIS A 158 1.24 -6.85 -0.67
CA HIS A 158 0.12 -7.32 0.17
C HIS A 158 -0.85 -8.20 -0.60
N LEU A 159 -1.21 -7.82 -1.85
CA LEU A 159 -2.09 -8.64 -2.70
C LEU A 159 -1.47 -9.98 -3.12
N ASN A 160 -0.16 -10.12 -2.99
CA ASN A 160 0.59 -11.34 -3.27
C ASN A 160 0.98 -12.12 -2.01
N GLY A 161 0.51 -11.70 -0.83
CA GLY A 161 0.83 -12.32 0.46
C GLY A 161 2.24 -12.03 0.96
N ILE A 162 2.86 -10.96 0.46
CA ILE A 162 4.22 -10.52 0.81
C ILE A 162 4.12 -9.28 1.70
N MET A 163 4.90 -9.25 2.77
CA MET A 163 5.05 -8.10 3.64
C MET A 163 6.38 -7.40 3.37
N PHE A 164 6.46 -6.08 3.60
CA PHE A 164 7.72 -5.34 3.39
C PHE A 164 8.88 -5.93 4.21
N ILE A 165 8.61 -6.46 5.39
CA ILE A 165 9.59 -7.11 6.28
C ILE A 165 10.27 -8.32 5.63
N ASP A 166 9.64 -8.98 4.67
CA ASP A 166 10.20 -10.14 3.95
C ASP A 166 11.28 -9.72 2.93
N LYS A 167 11.33 -8.44 2.59
CA LYS A 167 12.28 -7.88 1.61
C LYS A 167 13.53 -7.30 2.27
N ILE A 168 13.53 -7.18 3.58
CA ILE A 168 14.70 -6.78 4.36
C ILE A 168 15.60 -8.00 4.55
N ASP A 169 16.89 -7.87 4.20
CA ASP A 169 17.83 -8.96 4.44
C ASP A 169 18.01 -9.18 5.95
N PRO A 170 17.72 -10.38 6.49
CA PRO A 170 17.74 -10.59 7.93
C PRO A 170 19.15 -10.62 8.55
N LYS A 171 20.21 -10.70 7.71
CA LYS A 171 21.61 -10.71 8.15
C LYS A 171 22.29 -9.37 7.94
N ASP A 172 21.81 -8.60 6.98
CA ASP A 172 22.33 -7.28 6.63
C ASP A 172 21.15 -6.37 6.24
N PRO A 173 20.49 -5.74 7.22
CA PRO A 173 19.29 -4.92 6.97
C PRO A 173 19.50 -3.75 6.00
N PHE A 174 20.75 -3.33 5.80
CA PHE A 174 21.13 -2.22 4.92
C PHE A 174 21.90 -2.68 3.67
N LYS A 175 21.74 -3.94 3.31
CA LYS A 175 22.42 -4.57 2.19
C LYS A 175 22.22 -3.79 0.88
N ASN A 176 23.34 -3.55 0.19
CA ASN A 176 23.40 -2.82 -1.09
C ASN A 176 22.89 -1.37 -1.03
N GLN A 177 22.81 -0.76 0.14
CA GLN A 177 22.34 0.62 0.31
C GLN A 177 23.07 1.58 -0.61
N ASP A 178 24.41 1.46 -0.75
CA ASP A 178 25.25 2.34 -1.58
C ASP A 178 24.92 2.25 -3.08
N ASN A 179 24.20 1.23 -3.51
CA ASN A 179 23.77 1.02 -4.91
C ASN A 179 22.35 1.54 -5.19
N MET A 180 21.71 2.15 -4.21
CA MET A 180 20.34 2.63 -4.30
C MET A 180 20.26 4.09 -3.85
N ARG A 181 19.27 4.81 -4.35
CA ARG A 181 19.02 6.19 -3.94
C ARG A 181 18.03 6.23 -2.77
N ALA A 182 18.37 6.97 -1.73
CA ALA A 182 17.48 7.30 -0.64
C ALA A 182 16.40 8.31 -1.10
N ILE A 183 15.18 8.16 -0.60
CA ILE A 183 14.07 9.11 -0.72
C ILE A 183 13.45 9.35 0.64
#